data_9195bc441a569daac265ec608804d6bb
#
_entry.id   9195bc441a569daac265ec608804d6bb
#
_cell.length_a   1.000
_cell.length_b   1.000
_cell.length_c   1.000
_cell.angle_alpha   90.00
_cell.angle_beta   90.00
_cell.angle_gamma   90.00
#
_symmetry.space_group_name_H-M   'P 1'
#
loop_
_entity.id
_entity.type
_entity.pdbx_description
1 polymer ?
#
loop_
_entity_poly.entity_id
_entity_poly.type
_entity_poly.pdbx_seq_one_letter_code
_entity_poly.pdbx_strand_id
1 'polypeptide(L)'
;MPQTDAVFAGSIPAFYDRYLAPLLFEPYAADLARRLADLRSGRVLETAAGTGIVTRMLIQTLPEAVAIVATDLNQPMLDFAAAQPGRARVEWRQADALSLPFEKDSFNAVVCQFGVMFFPDKRAAYREARRVLKPGGRFVFSVWDRLEENELSQIVSDTMVALFPEDPPRFLARTPYAYCDIGIIRDELAEAGFSSTTAETLRQISCATSARDAVIGLCQGTPLRSEIEARNPERLSATTDAAASAVADRFGNGVVQAKMQAHVITATN
;
A
#
# COMPACT_ATOMS: atom_id res chain seq x y z
N MET A 1 9.74 4.92 -12.77
CA MET A 1 8.30 4.61 -12.66
C MET A 1 7.52 5.63 -13.49
N PRO A 2 6.55 5.25 -14.34
CA PRO A 2 5.67 6.19 -15.02
C PRO A 2 4.88 7.04 -14.01
N GLN A 3 4.68 8.32 -14.30
CA GLN A 3 3.91 9.21 -13.40
C GLN A 3 2.46 8.73 -13.19
N THR A 4 1.90 8.03 -14.18
CA THR A 4 0.55 7.45 -14.13
C THR A 4 0.38 6.37 -13.07
N ASP A 5 1.45 5.69 -12.66
CA ASP A 5 1.40 4.60 -11.67
C ASP A 5 1.07 5.12 -10.25
N ALA A 6 1.26 6.39 -9.97
CA ALA A 6 0.95 7.02 -8.68
C ALA A 6 -0.36 7.82 -8.67
N VAL A 7 -1.17 7.75 -9.75
CA VAL A 7 -2.42 8.50 -9.86
C VAL A 7 -3.60 7.65 -9.41
N PHE A 8 -4.16 7.97 -8.25
CA PHE A 8 -5.34 7.34 -7.67
C PHE A 8 -6.49 8.36 -7.59
N ALA A 9 -7.23 8.50 -8.69
CA ALA A 9 -8.29 9.51 -8.86
C ALA A 9 -9.58 8.92 -9.44
N GLY A 10 -10.62 9.73 -9.57
CA GLY A 10 -11.92 9.33 -10.11
C GLY A 10 -12.63 8.32 -9.22
N SER A 11 -13.04 7.17 -9.77
CA SER A 11 -13.70 6.09 -9.03
C SER A 11 -12.73 5.15 -8.29
N ILE A 12 -11.40 5.28 -8.50
CA ILE A 12 -10.39 4.39 -7.93
C ILE A 12 -10.47 4.34 -6.39
N PRO A 13 -10.55 5.47 -5.63
CA PRO A 13 -10.60 5.41 -4.17
C PRO A 13 -11.75 4.54 -3.62
N ALA A 14 -12.93 4.61 -4.21
CA ALA A 14 -14.07 3.83 -3.76
C ALA A 14 -13.92 2.33 -4.05
N PHE A 15 -13.40 1.95 -5.23
CA PHE A 15 -13.11 0.55 -5.56
C PHE A 15 -11.95 0.02 -4.70
N TYR A 16 -10.94 0.82 -4.49
CA TYR A 16 -9.79 0.51 -3.64
C TYR A 16 -10.25 0.19 -2.21
N ASP A 17 -11.02 1.07 -1.58
CA ASP A 17 -11.49 0.87 -0.22
C ASP A 17 -12.45 -0.32 -0.11
N ARG A 18 -13.39 -0.46 -1.07
CA ARG A 18 -14.41 -1.51 -1.02
C ARG A 18 -13.87 -2.92 -1.27
N TYR A 19 -12.92 -3.07 -2.21
CA TYR A 19 -12.49 -4.39 -2.69
C TYR A 19 -11.04 -4.73 -2.31
N LEU A 20 -10.10 -3.77 -2.35
CA LEU A 20 -8.70 -4.06 -2.04
C LEU A 20 -8.41 -3.96 -0.54
N ALA A 21 -9.05 -3.03 0.17
CA ALA A 21 -8.80 -2.86 1.60
C ALA A 21 -9.01 -4.15 2.39
N PRO A 22 -10.19 -4.80 2.36
CA PRO A 22 -10.41 -6.04 3.09
C PRO A 22 -9.62 -7.21 2.50
N LEU A 23 -9.41 -7.22 1.18
CA LEU A 23 -8.75 -8.32 0.48
C LEU A 23 -7.26 -8.41 0.80
N LEU A 24 -6.55 -7.27 0.76
CA LEU A 24 -5.08 -7.26 0.76
C LEU A 24 -4.48 -6.49 1.94
N PHE A 25 -5.12 -5.42 2.42
CA PHE A 25 -4.43 -4.42 3.24
C PHE A 25 -4.73 -4.50 4.74
N GLU A 26 -5.93 -4.87 5.14
CA GLU A 26 -6.34 -4.87 6.56
C GLU A 26 -5.45 -5.73 7.46
N PRO A 27 -5.04 -6.97 7.09
CA PRO A 27 -4.18 -7.78 7.96
C PRO A 27 -2.81 -7.14 8.22
N TYR A 28 -2.24 -6.49 7.20
CA TYR A 28 -0.96 -5.80 7.34
C TYR A 28 -1.10 -4.47 8.07
N ALA A 29 -2.21 -3.75 7.90
CA ALA A 29 -2.50 -2.53 8.64
C ALA A 29 -2.62 -2.79 10.14
N ALA A 30 -3.26 -3.88 10.54
CA ALA A 30 -3.34 -4.32 11.92
C ALA A 30 -1.95 -4.67 12.49
N ASP A 31 -1.08 -5.33 11.71
CA ASP A 31 0.30 -5.61 12.12
C ASP A 31 1.11 -4.32 12.31
N LEU A 32 1.05 -3.38 11.35
CA LEU A 32 1.75 -2.10 11.46
C LEU A 32 1.31 -1.31 12.70
N ALA A 33 0.01 -1.22 12.96
CA ALA A 33 -0.51 -0.52 14.14
C ALA A 33 -0.06 -1.20 15.43
N ARG A 34 -0.06 -2.55 15.49
CA ARG A 34 0.40 -3.32 16.65
C ARG A 34 1.87 -3.07 16.95
N ARG A 35 2.73 -2.86 15.95
CA ARG A 35 4.16 -2.51 16.14
C ARG A 35 4.37 -1.16 16.79
N LEU A 36 3.35 -0.29 16.81
CA LEU A 36 3.38 1.01 17.46
C LEU A 36 2.58 1.05 18.78
N ALA A 37 2.02 -0.08 19.21
CA ALA A 37 1.14 -0.15 20.40
C ALA A 37 1.83 0.18 21.74
N ASP A 38 3.16 0.26 21.76
CA ASP A 38 3.94 0.70 22.91
C ASP A 38 3.96 2.23 23.11
N LEU A 39 3.60 2.99 22.08
CA LEU A 39 3.52 4.46 22.19
C LEU A 39 2.37 4.86 23.11
N ARG A 40 2.69 5.70 24.11
CA ARG A 40 1.71 6.21 25.09
C ARG A 40 1.36 7.68 24.89
N SER A 41 2.23 8.43 24.22
CA SER A 41 2.07 9.85 23.88
C SER A 41 2.95 10.24 22.73
N GLY A 42 2.81 11.45 22.22
CA GLY A 42 3.61 11.97 21.12
C GLY A 42 2.87 12.00 19.80
N ARG A 43 3.60 11.89 18.67
CA ARG A 43 3.02 12.04 17.34
C ARG A 43 3.45 10.88 16.42
N VAL A 44 2.52 10.40 15.63
CA VAL A 44 2.73 9.43 14.55
C VAL A 44 2.39 10.11 13.22
N LEU A 45 3.26 9.96 12.24
CA LEU A 45 3.03 10.35 10.84
C LEU A 45 2.74 9.12 10.01
N GLU A 46 1.64 9.10 9.28
CA GLU A 46 1.38 8.14 8.22
C GLU A 46 1.65 8.82 6.87
N THR A 47 2.53 8.23 6.05
CA THR A 47 2.77 8.67 4.67
C THR A 47 2.11 7.71 3.69
N ALA A 48 1.64 8.22 2.54
CA ALA A 48 0.85 7.45 1.56
C ALA A 48 -0.35 6.75 2.23
N ALA A 49 -1.14 7.52 2.98
CA ALA A 49 -2.25 7.00 3.79
C ALA A 49 -3.40 6.39 2.95
N GLY A 50 -3.50 6.76 1.68
CA GLY A 50 -4.54 6.26 0.79
C GLY A 50 -5.94 6.55 1.35
N THR A 51 -6.80 5.53 1.40
CA THR A 51 -8.15 5.61 1.97
C THR A 51 -8.18 5.51 3.50
N GLY A 52 -7.01 5.54 4.16
CA GLY A 52 -6.88 5.60 5.62
C GLY A 52 -7.08 4.26 6.32
N ILE A 53 -6.63 3.16 5.73
CA ILE A 53 -6.75 1.82 6.32
C ILE A 53 -5.85 1.69 7.55
N VAL A 54 -4.58 2.08 7.45
CA VAL A 54 -3.65 2.09 8.59
C VAL A 54 -4.07 3.15 9.60
N THR A 55 -4.50 4.33 9.16
CA THR A 55 -5.04 5.37 10.03
C THR A 55 -6.14 4.81 10.93
N ARG A 56 -7.07 4.00 10.37
CA ARG A 56 -8.15 3.35 11.12
C ARG A 56 -7.60 2.42 12.21
N MET A 57 -6.60 1.61 11.90
CA MET A 57 -5.98 0.71 12.86
C MET A 57 -5.20 1.48 13.93
N LEU A 58 -4.51 2.56 13.58
CA LEU A 58 -3.81 3.44 14.52
C LEU A 58 -4.79 4.11 15.51
N ILE A 59 -5.94 4.58 15.03
CA ILE A 59 -7.00 5.15 15.88
C ILE A 59 -7.48 4.13 16.93
N GLN A 60 -7.63 2.88 16.54
CA GLN A 60 -8.10 1.81 17.42
C GLN A 60 -7.03 1.34 18.41
N THR A 61 -5.76 1.41 18.03
CA THR A 61 -4.64 0.83 18.79
C THR A 61 -3.98 1.83 19.71
N LEU A 62 -3.87 3.10 19.29
CA LEU A 62 -3.11 4.11 20.01
C LEU A 62 -4.01 4.93 20.94
N PRO A 63 -3.53 5.27 22.16
CA PRO A 63 -4.29 6.11 23.07
C PRO A 63 -4.48 7.53 22.51
N GLU A 64 -5.47 8.27 23.01
CA GLU A 64 -5.79 9.63 22.56
C GLU A 64 -4.63 10.62 22.72
N ALA A 65 -3.73 10.37 23.68
CA ALA A 65 -2.53 11.17 23.89
C ALA A 65 -1.48 11.05 22.76
N VAL A 66 -1.69 10.14 21.80
CA VAL A 66 -0.87 10.05 20.57
C VAL A 66 -1.61 10.76 19.44
N ALA A 67 -1.05 11.87 18.97
CA ALA A 67 -1.57 12.58 17.80
C ALA A 67 -1.23 11.84 16.52
N ILE A 68 -2.19 11.72 15.61
CA ILE A 68 -2.03 11.06 14.31
C ILE A 68 -2.12 12.11 13.20
N VAL A 69 -1.10 12.14 12.35
CA VAL A 69 -1.06 12.94 11.13
C VAL A 69 -1.01 11.98 9.97
N ALA A 70 -1.95 12.09 9.03
CA ALA A 70 -2.02 11.24 7.85
C ALA A 70 -1.80 12.07 6.58
N THR A 71 -0.86 11.65 5.74
CA THR A 71 -0.51 12.36 4.50
C THR A 71 -0.59 11.45 3.30
N ASP A 72 -0.98 12.02 2.17
CA ASP A 72 -0.92 11.36 0.86
C ASP A 72 -0.61 12.39 -0.23
N LEU A 73 -0.05 11.94 -1.34
CA LEU A 73 0.19 12.76 -2.51
C LEU A 73 -1.13 13.11 -3.24
N ASN A 74 -2.09 12.17 -3.20
CA ASN A 74 -3.36 12.25 -3.92
C ASN A 74 -4.45 12.83 -3.00
N GLN A 75 -4.82 14.09 -3.20
CA GLN A 75 -5.89 14.73 -2.43
C GLN A 75 -7.22 13.95 -2.44
N PRO A 76 -7.69 13.37 -3.57
CA PRO A 76 -8.92 12.58 -3.58
C PRO A 76 -8.92 11.37 -2.62
N MET A 77 -7.74 10.78 -2.37
CA MET A 77 -7.60 9.69 -1.37
C MET A 77 -7.82 10.22 0.04
N LEU A 78 -7.21 11.37 0.36
CA LEU A 78 -7.38 12.02 1.67
C LEU A 78 -8.82 12.49 1.91
N ASP A 79 -9.45 13.06 0.90
CA ASP A 79 -10.85 13.51 0.98
C ASP A 79 -11.77 12.32 1.29
N PHE A 80 -11.55 11.19 0.62
CA PHE A 80 -12.27 9.96 0.88
C PHE A 80 -12.01 9.46 2.31
N ALA A 81 -10.75 9.41 2.74
CA ALA A 81 -10.36 8.93 4.05
C ALA A 81 -10.93 9.81 5.18
N ALA A 82 -10.84 11.13 5.05
CA ALA A 82 -11.31 12.09 6.05
C ALA A 82 -12.83 12.07 6.22
N ALA A 83 -13.58 11.76 5.14
CA ALA A 83 -15.04 11.66 5.17
C ALA A 83 -15.55 10.42 5.92
N GLN A 84 -14.70 9.44 6.23
CA GLN A 84 -15.11 8.22 6.93
C GLN A 84 -15.37 8.49 8.43
N PRO A 85 -16.32 7.78 9.07
CA PRO A 85 -16.62 7.94 10.49
C PRO A 85 -15.40 7.70 11.40
N GLY A 86 -15.36 8.41 12.56
CA GLY A 86 -14.35 8.19 13.60
C GLY A 86 -12.98 8.81 13.29
N ARG A 87 -12.86 9.70 12.30
CA ARG A 87 -11.59 10.30 11.86
C ARG A 87 -11.28 11.67 12.49
N ALA A 88 -12.13 12.20 13.37
CA ALA A 88 -12.05 13.56 13.89
C ALA A 88 -10.74 13.92 14.62
N ARG A 89 -10.00 12.90 15.14
CA ARG A 89 -8.73 13.12 15.84
C ARG A 89 -7.50 13.09 14.94
N VAL A 90 -7.68 12.95 13.61
CA VAL A 90 -6.58 12.84 12.65
C VAL A 90 -6.38 14.18 11.93
N GLU A 91 -5.14 14.64 11.89
CA GLU A 91 -4.75 15.73 11.01
C GLU A 91 -4.49 15.17 9.61
N TRP A 92 -5.32 15.55 8.63
CA TRP A 92 -5.17 15.15 7.24
C TRP A 92 -4.46 16.25 6.45
N ARG A 93 -3.40 15.89 5.73
CA ARG A 93 -2.61 16.87 5.00
C ARG A 93 -2.05 16.31 3.70
N GLN A 94 -2.31 16.97 2.58
CA GLN A 94 -1.63 16.61 1.32
C GLN A 94 -0.13 16.90 1.44
N ALA A 95 0.71 15.89 1.15
CA ALA A 95 2.15 16.03 1.17
C ALA A 95 2.83 14.99 0.28
N ASP A 96 3.97 15.40 -0.29
CA ASP A 96 4.91 14.49 -0.94
C ASP A 96 5.83 13.88 0.12
N ALA A 97 5.95 12.56 0.15
CA ALA A 97 6.85 11.85 1.06
C ALA A 97 8.34 12.18 0.81
N LEU A 98 8.67 12.72 -0.36
CA LEU A 98 10.01 13.18 -0.72
C LEU A 98 10.34 14.58 -0.16
N SER A 99 9.32 15.33 0.32
CA SER A 99 9.47 16.69 0.86
C SER A 99 8.38 16.95 1.89
N LEU A 100 8.55 16.38 3.08
CA LEU A 100 7.56 16.44 4.15
C LEU A 100 7.49 17.83 4.78
N PRO A 101 6.30 18.46 4.84
CA PRO A 101 6.13 19.82 5.34
C PRO A 101 6.06 19.87 6.89
N PHE A 102 7.02 19.19 7.54
CA PHE A 102 7.13 19.11 8.99
C PHE A 102 8.55 19.44 9.45
N GLU A 103 8.66 19.96 10.65
CA GLU A 103 9.95 20.24 11.26
C GLU A 103 10.72 18.94 11.57
N LYS A 104 12.04 19.05 11.64
CA LYS A 104 12.92 17.99 12.12
C LYS A 104 12.50 17.53 13.52
N ASP A 105 12.71 16.26 13.84
CA ASP A 105 12.49 15.69 15.17
C ASP A 105 11.05 15.89 15.70
N SER A 106 10.04 15.84 14.82
CA SER A 106 8.63 16.12 15.14
C SER A 106 7.84 14.87 15.52
N PHE A 107 8.22 13.68 15.05
CA PHE A 107 7.44 12.45 15.18
C PHE A 107 8.17 11.36 15.96
N ASN A 108 7.41 10.59 16.75
CA ASN A 108 7.93 9.42 17.45
C ASN A 108 7.97 8.18 16.53
N ALA A 109 7.06 8.13 15.57
CA ALA A 109 7.08 7.11 14.52
C ALA A 109 6.58 7.68 13.19
N VAL A 110 7.10 7.12 12.09
CA VAL A 110 6.57 7.26 10.73
C VAL A 110 6.11 5.89 10.29
N VAL A 111 4.95 5.80 9.65
CA VAL A 111 4.41 4.55 9.12
C VAL A 111 4.01 4.72 7.65
N CYS A 112 4.27 3.68 6.83
CA CYS A 112 3.92 3.68 5.42
C CYS A 112 3.53 2.28 4.95
N GLN A 113 2.25 2.01 4.70
CA GLN A 113 1.81 0.73 4.19
C GLN A 113 1.76 0.73 2.67
N PHE A 114 2.56 -0.12 2.03
CA PHE A 114 2.56 -0.32 0.57
C PHE A 114 2.64 0.96 -0.26
N GLY A 115 3.25 2.02 0.30
CA GLY A 115 3.47 3.29 -0.39
C GLY A 115 4.88 3.43 -0.95
N VAL A 116 5.88 2.92 -0.25
CA VAL A 116 7.30 3.11 -0.57
C VAL A 116 7.67 2.68 -2.00
N MET A 117 7.08 1.61 -2.52
CA MET A 117 7.34 1.13 -3.87
C MET A 117 6.93 2.13 -4.96
N PHE A 118 6.03 3.06 -4.65
CA PHE A 118 5.59 4.12 -5.56
C PHE A 118 6.47 5.38 -5.53
N PHE A 119 7.40 5.49 -4.60
CA PHE A 119 8.25 6.67 -4.52
C PHE A 119 9.29 6.66 -5.64
N PRO A 120 9.42 7.72 -6.44
CA PRO A 120 10.39 7.78 -7.53
C PRO A 120 11.84 7.81 -7.02
N ASP A 121 12.11 8.47 -5.89
CA ASP A 121 13.37 8.47 -5.16
C ASP A 121 13.14 8.00 -3.72
N LYS A 122 13.34 6.70 -3.50
CA LYS A 122 13.14 6.07 -2.19
C LYS A 122 14.13 6.58 -1.15
N ARG A 123 15.37 6.85 -1.57
CA ARG A 123 16.42 7.38 -0.68
C ARG A 123 16.07 8.79 -0.19
N ALA A 124 15.51 9.64 -1.06
CA ALA A 124 15.01 10.95 -0.64
C ALA A 124 13.86 10.82 0.36
N ALA A 125 12.89 9.94 0.12
CA ALA A 125 11.80 9.67 1.05
C ALA A 125 12.28 9.12 2.39
N TYR A 126 13.29 8.23 2.39
CA TYR A 126 13.89 7.70 3.61
C TYR A 126 14.62 8.78 4.41
N ARG A 127 15.36 9.69 3.74
CA ARG A 127 15.98 10.84 4.41
C ARG A 127 14.93 11.77 5.03
N GLU A 128 13.81 12.00 4.35
CA GLU A 128 12.72 12.81 4.88
C GLU A 128 12.02 12.14 6.07
N ALA A 129 11.71 10.84 5.97
CA ALA A 129 11.17 10.08 7.10
C ALA A 129 12.11 10.14 8.30
N ARG A 130 13.42 9.96 8.09
CA ARG A 130 14.42 10.07 9.15
C ARG A 130 14.51 11.50 9.70
N ARG A 131 14.49 12.52 8.86
CA ARG A 131 14.57 13.91 9.28
C ARG A 131 13.46 14.31 10.23
N VAL A 132 12.23 13.87 9.95
CA VAL A 132 11.07 14.21 10.79
C VAL A 132 10.96 13.33 12.04
N LEU A 133 11.66 12.19 12.08
CA LEU A 133 11.71 11.32 13.25
C LEU A 133 12.60 11.91 14.34
N LYS A 134 12.11 11.84 15.59
CA LYS A 134 12.93 12.11 16.78
C LYS A 134 14.06 11.09 16.90
N PRO A 135 15.16 11.43 17.61
CA PRO A 135 16.14 10.42 17.98
C PRO A 135 15.50 9.21 18.66
N GLY A 136 15.84 8.00 18.22
CA GLY A 136 15.23 6.75 18.66
C GLY A 136 13.81 6.49 18.12
N GLY A 137 13.28 7.37 17.28
CA GLY A 137 12.01 7.16 16.58
C GLY A 137 12.12 6.07 15.52
N ARG A 138 10.98 5.49 15.13
CA ARG A 138 10.91 4.34 14.22
C ARG A 138 10.20 4.68 12.91
N PHE A 139 10.77 4.26 11.79
CA PHE A 139 10.08 4.18 10.52
C PHE A 139 9.65 2.72 10.29
N VAL A 140 8.34 2.48 10.25
CA VAL A 140 7.75 1.15 10.05
C VAL A 140 6.98 1.16 8.74
N PHE A 141 7.36 0.28 7.81
CA PHE A 141 6.68 0.23 6.52
C PHE A 141 6.58 -1.20 5.98
N SER A 142 5.64 -1.41 5.06
CA SER A 142 5.50 -2.66 4.34
C SER A 142 5.69 -2.47 2.85
N VAL A 143 6.27 -3.49 2.22
CA VAL A 143 6.35 -3.67 0.77
C VAL A 143 5.90 -5.09 0.43
N TRP A 144 5.31 -5.28 -0.74
CA TRP A 144 5.01 -6.63 -1.20
C TRP A 144 6.30 -7.43 -1.41
N ASP A 145 6.23 -8.72 -1.14
CA ASP A 145 7.21 -9.67 -1.67
C ASP A 145 7.00 -9.84 -3.19
N ARG A 146 7.87 -10.59 -3.86
CA ARG A 146 7.79 -10.84 -5.30
C ARG A 146 6.39 -11.29 -5.72
N LEU A 147 6.03 -11.02 -6.96
CA LEU A 147 4.70 -11.27 -7.50
C LEU A 147 4.27 -12.75 -7.35
N GLU A 148 5.19 -13.68 -7.51
CA GLU A 148 4.97 -15.13 -7.42
C GLU A 148 4.54 -15.60 -6.00
N GLU A 149 4.81 -14.81 -4.99
CA GLU A 149 4.38 -15.06 -3.61
C GLU A 149 2.95 -14.54 -3.31
N ASN A 150 2.30 -13.91 -4.32
CA ASN A 150 1.02 -13.24 -4.21
C ASN A 150 0.03 -13.77 -5.26
N GLU A 151 -0.64 -14.90 -4.93
CA GLU A 151 -1.37 -15.75 -5.89
C GLU A 151 -2.41 -14.99 -6.73
N LEU A 152 -3.26 -14.13 -6.13
CA LEU A 152 -4.27 -13.37 -6.90
C LEU A 152 -3.63 -12.40 -7.88
N SER A 153 -2.61 -11.69 -7.45
CA SER A 153 -1.91 -10.71 -8.30
C SER A 153 -1.13 -11.40 -9.41
N GLN A 154 -0.57 -12.59 -9.15
CA GLN A 154 0.08 -13.42 -10.17
C GLN A 154 -0.93 -13.84 -11.23
N ILE A 155 -2.09 -14.40 -10.83
CA ILE A 155 -3.14 -14.83 -11.78
C ILE A 155 -3.62 -13.66 -12.63
N VAL A 156 -3.86 -12.50 -12.02
CA VAL A 156 -4.26 -11.30 -12.78
C VAL A 156 -3.16 -10.90 -13.76
N SER A 157 -1.90 -10.89 -13.34
CA SER A 157 -0.77 -10.55 -14.22
C SER A 157 -0.64 -11.52 -15.40
N ASP A 158 -0.77 -12.83 -15.16
CA ASP A 158 -0.71 -13.86 -16.21
C ASP A 158 -1.88 -13.71 -17.18
N THR A 159 -3.07 -13.37 -16.69
CA THR A 159 -4.23 -13.07 -17.52
C THR A 159 -3.98 -11.86 -18.43
N MET A 160 -3.32 -10.80 -17.93
CA MET A 160 -2.95 -9.66 -18.78
C MET A 160 -2.01 -10.07 -19.91
N VAL A 161 -1.01 -10.91 -19.62
CA VAL A 161 -0.08 -11.41 -20.64
C VAL A 161 -0.82 -12.24 -21.69
N ALA A 162 -1.74 -13.11 -21.28
CA ALA A 162 -2.51 -13.95 -22.20
C ALA A 162 -3.47 -13.14 -23.11
N LEU A 163 -4.11 -12.08 -22.55
CA LEU A 163 -5.09 -11.27 -23.30
C LEU A 163 -4.45 -10.18 -24.18
N PHE A 164 -3.24 -9.76 -23.85
CA PHE A 164 -2.52 -8.68 -24.55
C PHE A 164 -1.09 -9.12 -24.90
N PRO A 165 -0.90 -10.16 -25.73
CA PRO A 165 0.41 -10.79 -25.95
C PRO A 165 1.47 -9.85 -26.51
N GLU A 166 1.07 -8.89 -27.37
CA GLU A 166 2.00 -7.94 -27.99
C GLU A 166 2.43 -6.81 -27.03
N ASP A 167 1.51 -6.35 -26.15
CA ASP A 167 1.76 -5.25 -25.21
C ASP A 167 0.96 -5.47 -23.91
N PRO A 168 1.36 -6.38 -23.03
CA PRO A 168 0.63 -6.65 -21.79
C PRO A 168 0.67 -5.47 -20.81
N PRO A 169 -0.45 -5.16 -20.13
CA PRO A 169 -0.45 -4.31 -18.95
C PRO A 169 0.48 -4.88 -17.87
N ARG A 170 1.44 -4.08 -17.38
CA ARG A 170 2.49 -4.55 -16.46
C ARG A 170 2.53 -3.79 -15.14
N PHE A 171 1.52 -2.99 -14.84
CA PHE A 171 1.48 -2.19 -13.63
C PHE A 171 1.84 -3.01 -12.37
N LEU A 172 1.21 -4.17 -12.16
CA LEU A 172 1.46 -4.99 -10.97
C LEU A 172 2.95 -5.38 -10.86
N ALA A 173 3.47 -6.05 -11.86
CA ALA A 173 4.87 -6.53 -11.85
C ALA A 173 5.89 -5.38 -11.84
N ARG A 174 5.58 -4.25 -12.50
CA ARG A 174 6.51 -3.12 -12.64
C ARG A 174 6.61 -2.26 -11.39
N THR A 175 5.53 -2.09 -10.64
CA THR A 175 5.46 -1.09 -9.56
C THR A 175 5.24 -1.71 -8.18
N PRO A 176 4.06 -2.26 -7.80
CA PRO A 176 3.87 -2.76 -6.44
C PRO A 176 4.76 -3.96 -6.08
N TYR A 177 5.05 -4.85 -7.04
CA TYR A 177 5.82 -6.07 -6.77
C TYR A 177 7.30 -6.01 -7.22
N ALA A 178 7.77 -4.87 -7.74
CA ALA A 178 9.15 -4.72 -8.20
C ALA A 178 10.14 -4.35 -7.09
N TYR A 179 9.67 -3.82 -5.97
CA TYR A 179 10.52 -3.36 -4.87
C TYR A 179 10.40 -4.30 -3.66
N CYS A 180 10.96 -5.49 -3.78
CA CYS A 180 10.85 -6.57 -2.79
C CYS A 180 12.20 -7.07 -2.25
N ASP A 181 13.32 -6.57 -2.75
CA ASP A 181 14.65 -7.01 -2.29
C ASP A 181 15.02 -6.35 -0.95
N ILE A 182 15.03 -7.18 0.12
CA ILE A 182 15.35 -6.73 1.47
C ILE A 182 16.79 -6.21 1.57
N GLY A 183 17.72 -6.75 0.78
CA GLY A 183 19.12 -6.28 0.74
C GLY A 183 19.18 -4.85 0.24
N ILE A 184 18.58 -4.57 -0.91
CA ILE A 184 18.48 -3.22 -1.49
C ILE A 184 17.81 -2.25 -0.50
N ILE A 185 16.70 -2.66 0.13
CA ILE A 185 15.97 -1.84 1.11
C ILE A 185 16.86 -1.48 2.30
N ARG A 186 17.62 -2.44 2.83
CA ARG A 186 18.54 -2.21 3.95
C ARG A 186 19.66 -1.25 3.59
N ASP A 187 20.25 -1.42 2.41
CA ASP A 187 21.33 -0.56 1.93
C ASP A 187 20.85 0.88 1.75
N GLU A 188 19.67 1.07 1.14
CA GLU A 188 19.08 2.41 0.95
C GLU A 188 18.71 3.09 2.28
N LEU A 189 18.24 2.32 3.28
CA LEU A 189 17.96 2.84 4.62
C LEU A 189 19.26 3.22 5.35
N ALA A 190 20.31 2.42 5.23
CA ALA A 190 21.61 2.73 5.81
C ALA A 190 22.22 3.99 5.17
N GLU A 191 22.14 4.14 3.85
CA GLU A 191 22.55 5.36 3.14
C GLU A 191 21.73 6.59 3.54
N ALA A 192 20.45 6.41 3.89
CA ALA A 192 19.61 7.48 4.45
C ALA A 192 19.97 7.81 5.92
N GLY A 193 20.82 6.99 6.55
CA GLY A 193 21.41 7.22 7.88
C GLY A 193 20.62 6.59 9.04
N PHE A 194 19.73 5.63 8.79
CA PHE A 194 19.10 4.86 9.87
C PHE A 194 20.11 3.98 10.59
N SER A 195 20.04 3.92 11.93
CA SER A 195 21.02 3.25 12.78
C SER A 195 20.88 1.73 12.81
N SER A 196 19.64 1.24 12.65
CA SER A 196 19.34 -0.19 12.59
C SER A 196 18.11 -0.47 11.71
N THR A 197 18.12 -1.65 11.08
CA THR A 197 16.99 -2.09 10.23
C THR A 197 16.71 -3.56 10.48
N THR A 198 15.47 -3.87 10.83
CA THR A 198 14.92 -5.23 10.86
C THR A 198 13.91 -5.42 9.73
N ALA A 199 13.84 -6.62 9.17
CA ALA A 199 12.86 -6.99 8.16
C ALA A 199 12.27 -8.36 8.52
N GLU A 200 10.96 -8.45 8.48
CA GLU A 200 10.19 -9.66 8.72
C GLU A 200 9.32 -9.95 7.51
N THR A 201 9.33 -11.20 7.04
CA THR A 201 8.41 -11.63 5.97
C THR A 201 7.14 -12.19 6.60
N LEU A 202 6.02 -11.58 6.28
CA LEU A 202 4.70 -11.97 6.78
C LEU A 202 3.87 -12.60 5.66
N ARG A 203 3.49 -13.85 5.87
CA ARG A 203 2.52 -14.56 5.06
C ARG A 203 1.12 -14.34 5.63
N GLN A 204 0.18 -13.94 4.77
CA GLN A 204 -1.23 -13.77 5.09
C GLN A 204 -2.10 -14.49 4.06
N ILE A 205 -3.40 -14.56 4.33
CA ILE A 205 -4.40 -15.08 3.41
C ILE A 205 -5.35 -13.93 3.04
N SER A 206 -5.44 -13.66 1.75
CA SER A 206 -6.49 -12.81 1.21
C SER A 206 -7.79 -13.60 1.12
N CYS A 207 -8.90 -12.96 1.52
CA CYS A 207 -10.22 -13.59 1.50
C CYS A 207 -11.19 -12.73 0.69
N ALA A 208 -11.88 -13.35 -0.28
CA ALA A 208 -12.93 -12.71 -1.05
C ALA A 208 -14.20 -13.61 -1.10
N THR A 209 -15.36 -12.99 -1.22
CA THR A 209 -16.64 -13.72 -1.27
C THR A 209 -16.84 -14.48 -2.58
N SER A 210 -16.16 -14.06 -3.64
CA SER A 210 -16.18 -14.71 -4.96
C SER A 210 -14.88 -14.44 -5.73
N ALA A 211 -14.64 -15.22 -6.77
CA ALA A 211 -13.55 -15.00 -7.72
C ALA A 211 -13.62 -13.60 -8.36
N ARG A 212 -14.85 -13.11 -8.67
CA ARG A 212 -15.05 -11.78 -9.25
C ARG A 212 -14.66 -10.68 -8.26
N ASP A 213 -15.07 -10.78 -6.98
CA ASP A 213 -14.71 -9.80 -5.96
C ASP A 213 -13.21 -9.77 -5.70
N ALA A 214 -12.53 -10.93 -5.81
CA ALA A 214 -11.09 -11.04 -5.65
C ALA A 214 -10.31 -10.22 -6.71
N VAL A 215 -10.81 -10.10 -7.93
CA VAL A 215 -10.08 -9.47 -9.04
C VAL A 215 -10.57 -8.07 -9.40
N ILE A 216 -11.82 -7.72 -9.06
CA ILE A 216 -12.37 -6.40 -9.42
C ILE A 216 -11.55 -5.26 -8.78
N GLY A 217 -11.09 -5.45 -7.55
CA GLY A 217 -10.19 -4.51 -6.89
C GLY A 217 -8.88 -4.32 -7.64
N LEU A 218 -8.23 -5.41 -8.04
CA LEU A 218 -6.95 -5.39 -8.76
C LEU A 218 -7.11 -4.77 -10.16
N CYS A 219 -8.13 -5.17 -10.93
CA CYS A 219 -8.34 -4.70 -12.30
C CYS A 219 -8.90 -3.27 -12.39
N GLN A 220 -9.73 -2.84 -11.44
CA GLN A 220 -10.49 -1.60 -11.54
C GLN A 220 -10.18 -0.59 -10.42
N GLY A 221 -9.60 -1.03 -9.31
CA GLY A 221 -9.22 -0.22 -8.16
C GLY A 221 -7.75 0.20 -8.15
N THR A 222 -7.01 -0.03 -9.22
CA THR A 222 -5.58 0.30 -9.34
C THR A 222 -5.28 0.96 -10.68
N PRO A 223 -4.10 1.55 -10.88
CA PRO A 223 -3.64 2.04 -12.18
C PRO A 223 -3.61 0.98 -13.30
N LEU A 224 -3.70 -0.31 -13.00
CA LEU A 224 -3.88 -1.37 -14.01
C LEU A 224 -5.11 -1.10 -14.90
N ARG A 225 -6.18 -0.52 -14.33
CA ARG A 225 -7.36 -0.07 -15.08
C ARG A 225 -6.97 0.83 -16.24
N SER A 226 -6.20 1.87 -15.96
CA SER A 226 -5.80 2.84 -17.00
C SER A 226 -4.93 2.20 -18.09
N GLU A 227 -4.11 1.22 -17.73
CA GLU A 227 -3.33 0.47 -18.72
C GLU A 227 -4.18 -0.42 -19.62
N ILE A 228 -5.22 -1.06 -19.07
CA ILE A 228 -6.19 -1.85 -19.85
C ILE A 228 -6.98 -0.93 -20.78
N GLU A 229 -7.53 0.17 -20.25
CA GLU A 229 -8.33 1.15 -21.00
C GLU A 229 -7.52 1.84 -22.10
N ALA A 230 -6.24 2.12 -21.88
CA ALA A 230 -5.34 2.71 -22.88
C ALA A 230 -5.12 1.78 -24.11
N ARG A 231 -5.20 0.47 -23.92
CA ARG A 231 -5.11 -0.51 -25.01
C ARG A 231 -6.45 -0.71 -25.72
N ASN A 232 -7.52 -0.80 -24.96
CA ASN A 232 -8.88 -0.83 -25.48
C ASN A 232 -9.88 -0.51 -24.35
N PRO A 233 -10.54 0.67 -24.37
CA PRO A 233 -11.45 1.11 -23.32
C PRO A 233 -12.64 0.14 -23.10
N GLU A 234 -13.09 -0.55 -24.14
CA GLU A 234 -14.25 -1.47 -24.05
C GLU A 234 -13.89 -2.83 -23.42
N ARG A 235 -12.60 -3.15 -23.26
CA ARG A 235 -12.15 -4.45 -22.77
C ARG A 235 -12.06 -4.58 -21.26
N LEU A 236 -12.22 -3.50 -20.49
CA LEU A 236 -12.06 -3.54 -19.03
C LEU A 236 -12.94 -4.60 -18.37
N SER A 237 -14.24 -4.64 -18.71
CA SER A 237 -15.15 -5.65 -18.15
C SER A 237 -14.75 -7.05 -18.56
N ALA A 238 -14.53 -7.30 -19.87
CA ALA A 238 -14.17 -8.61 -20.38
C ALA A 238 -12.82 -9.09 -19.81
N THR A 239 -11.85 -8.20 -19.61
CA THR A 239 -10.57 -8.51 -18.98
C THR A 239 -10.76 -8.88 -17.49
N THR A 240 -11.61 -8.14 -16.78
CA THR A 240 -11.96 -8.48 -15.38
C THR A 240 -12.66 -9.84 -15.30
N ASP A 241 -13.58 -10.14 -16.23
CA ASP A 241 -14.28 -11.43 -16.28
C ASP A 241 -13.33 -12.60 -16.60
N ALA A 242 -12.37 -12.41 -17.50
CA ALA A 242 -11.36 -13.41 -17.78
C ALA A 242 -10.45 -13.67 -16.57
N ALA A 243 -10.03 -12.61 -15.85
CA ALA A 243 -9.27 -12.77 -14.61
C ALA A 243 -10.10 -13.50 -13.53
N ALA A 244 -11.41 -13.20 -13.43
CA ALA A 244 -12.30 -13.90 -12.51
C ALA A 244 -12.44 -15.39 -12.86
N SER A 245 -12.53 -15.73 -14.15
CA SER A 245 -12.55 -17.12 -14.59
C SER A 245 -11.24 -17.83 -14.21
N ALA A 246 -10.07 -17.22 -14.44
CA ALA A 246 -8.78 -17.80 -14.07
C ALA A 246 -8.64 -18.02 -12.54
N VAL A 247 -9.18 -17.11 -11.73
CA VAL A 247 -9.25 -17.30 -10.27
C VAL A 247 -10.23 -18.42 -9.90
N ALA A 248 -11.39 -18.49 -10.55
CA ALA A 248 -12.39 -19.56 -10.32
C ALA A 248 -11.85 -20.95 -10.70
N ASP A 249 -11.07 -21.06 -11.77
CA ASP A 249 -10.40 -22.31 -12.18
C ASP A 249 -9.41 -22.79 -11.12
N ARG A 250 -8.76 -21.88 -10.40
CA ARG A 250 -7.78 -22.20 -9.36
C ARG A 250 -8.41 -22.47 -7.98
N PHE A 251 -9.43 -21.68 -7.59
CA PHE A 251 -9.97 -21.66 -6.22
C PHE A 251 -11.45 -22.06 -6.13
N GLY A 252 -12.13 -22.27 -7.27
CA GLY A 252 -13.56 -22.54 -7.33
C GLY A 252 -14.42 -21.27 -7.37
N ASN A 253 -15.76 -21.46 -7.46
CA ASN A 253 -16.71 -20.36 -7.61
C ASN A 253 -17.22 -19.78 -6.26
N GLY A 254 -16.75 -20.30 -5.14
CA GLY A 254 -17.14 -19.87 -3.80
C GLY A 254 -16.21 -18.82 -3.20
N VAL A 255 -16.08 -18.90 -1.89
CA VAL A 255 -15.11 -18.09 -1.13
C VAL A 255 -13.69 -18.39 -1.61
N VAL A 256 -12.97 -17.36 -1.99
CA VAL A 256 -11.58 -17.44 -2.42
C VAL A 256 -10.67 -17.17 -1.22
N GLN A 257 -9.73 -18.08 -0.98
CA GLN A 257 -8.65 -17.91 -0.01
C GLN A 257 -7.33 -18.12 -0.71
N ALA A 258 -6.54 -17.06 -0.86
CA ALA A 258 -5.31 -17.09 -1.61
C ALA A 258 -4.14 -16.57 -0.77
N LYS A 259 -2.97 -17.16 -0.96
CA LYS A 259 -1.75 -16.70 -0.30
C LYS A 259 -1.37 -15.29 -0.76
N MET A 260 -0.98 -14.46 0.19
CA MET A 260 -0.26 -13.20 -0.04
C MET A 260 0.92 -13.07 0.92
N GLN A 261 1.97 -12.37 0.51
CA GLN A 261 3.19 -12.22 1.27
C GLN A 261 3.79 -10.83 1.12
N ALA A 262 4.26 -10.29 2.22
CA ALA A 262 4.88 -8.96 2.27
C ALA A 262 6.05 -8.94 3.24
N HIS A 263 6.95 -7.98 3.08
CA HIS A 263 7.98 -7.65 4.04
C HIS A 263 7.56 -6.45 4.87
N VAL A 264 7.70 -6.56 6.18
CA VAL A 264 7.55 -5.44 7.12
C VAL A 264 8.92 -5.06 7.63
N ILE A 265 9.27 -3.81 7.40
CA ILE A 265 10.56 -3.24 7.73
C ILE A 265 10.39 -2.25 8.90
N THR A 266 11.27 -2.34 9.88
CA THR A 266 11.39 -1.36 10.96
C THR A 266 12.81 -0.81 10.96
N ALA A 267 12.93 0.50 10.75
CA ALA A 267 14.20 1.22 10.80
C ALA A 267 14.18 2.23 11.96
N THR A 268 15.28 2.32 12.71
CA THR A 268 15.41 3.21 13.88
C THR A 268 16.32 4.38 13.53
N ASN A 269 15.89 5.61 13.90
CA ASN A 269 16.68 6.85 13.73
C ASN A 269 17.74 6.99 14.80
#